data_266165e1dd72c6d664ee6de90b665ba5
#
_entry.id   266165e1dd72c6d664ee6de90b665ba5
#
_cell.length_a   1.000
_cell.length_b   1.000
_cell.length_c   1.000
_cell.angle_alpha   90.00
_cell.angle_beta   90.00
_cell.angle_gamma   90.00
#
_symmetry.space_group_name_H-M   'P 1'
#
loop_
_entity.id
_entity.type
_entity.pdbx_description
1 polymer ?
#
loop_
_entity_poly.entity_id
_entity_poly.type
_entity_poly.pdbx_seq_one_letter_code
_entity_poly.pdbx_strand_id
1 'polypeptide(L)'
;MRKSVSVAFFSLMSTLLIFGTVIMGGSELVLFSNYFAQERYDVLDEVVNVAQRTASHLVQEAALPEGEELEALNTKLELIGESAEVYLFFTDCDGNVVLASDPDDLAGDVVEASVLEKSAKAKENYHIFGTLDGVLTEKSYISVHEMRSESGECTGYLFLCSSGDRLVEFRKEFFSNFFLSACLMLLVASVLTKVMMHKLTDPIQKVTDAAQRFGGGDLSVRVEGVDGEGEVADLARTFNKMADNIQSNDNSRGQFMGNIAHELRTPMTTIKGFIDGILDGTIPPDMQNHYLQLVSEETGRLARLIQNMLDLSKLESGEYQVNARMFNIWETLTGVALSAEQRINDGMIDIDGLTMDEKVLVYADPDLIHQVAYNLLDNAIKFTPAGGTIRFGVERLGPEVEVSIWNSGQGISPEALPYVFQRFYKEDQSRGLHARGAGLGLNICKVLVNLSGGQILSLIHISEPTRRVVIS
;
A
#
# COMPACT_ATOMS: atom_id res chain seq x y z
N MET A 1 -15.74 19.22 -6.07
CA MET A 1 -16.01 18.11 -5.14
C MET A 1 -15.32 16.84 -5.68
N ARG A 2 -14.18 16.44 -5.12
CA ARG A 2 -13.60 15.12 -5.41
C ARG A 2 -14.54 14.08 -4.82
N LYS A 3 -15.22 13.29 -5.66
CA LYS A 3 -15.93 12.10 -5.17
C LYS A 3 -14.90 11.25 -4.44
N SER A 4 -15.17 10.95 -3.16
CA SER A 4 -14.33 10.05 -2.39
C SER A 4 -14.12 8.77 -3.21
N VAL A 5 -12.90 8.28 -3.30
CA VAL A 5 -12.55 7.04 -4.01
C VAL A 5 -13.46 5.89 -3.54
N SER A 6 -13.85 5.91 -2.26
CA SER A 6 -14.78 4.97 -1.65
C SER A 6 -16.18 4.99 -2.30
N VAL A 7 -16.73 6.19 -2.59
CA VAL A 7 -18.05 6.31 -3.23
C VAL A 7 -18.00 5.82 -4.68
N ALA A 8 -16.91 6.11 -5.39
CA ALA A 8 -16.73 5.63 -6.76
C ALA A 8 -16.57 4.10 -6.80
N PHE A 9 -15.80 3.52 -5.89
CA PHE A 9 -15.60 2.08 -5.78
C PHE A 9 -16.91 1.36 -5.38
N PHE A 10 -17.64 1.88 -4.39
CA PHE A 10 -18.94 1.34 -3.99
C PHE A 10 -19.94 1.36 -5.17
N SER A 11 -20.04 2.50 -5.87
CA SER A 11 -20.91 2.63 -7.03
C SER A 11 -20.55 1.63 -8.13
N LEU A 12 -19.27 1.47 -8.44
CA LEU A 12 -18.80 0.54 -9.46
C LEU A 12 -19.12 -0.92 -9.08
N MET A 13 -18.79 -1.33 -7.85
CA MET A 13 -19.04 -2.70 -7.37
C MET A 13 -20.53 -3.03 -7.29
N SER A 14 -21.35 -2.09 -6.80
CA SER A 14 -22.81 -2.28 -6.77
C SER A 14 -23.40 -2.39 -8.16
N THR A 15 -22.96 -1.54 -9.10
CA THR A 15 -23.41 -1.60 -10.49
C THR A 15 -23.04 -2.92 -11.15
N LEU A 16 -21.80 -3.39 -10.94
CA LEU A 16 -21.31 -4.65 -11.52
C LEU A 16 -22.04 -5.86 -10.95
N LEU A 17 -22.34 -5.88 -9.65
CA LEU A 17 -23.13 -6.90 -9.00
C LEU A 17 -24.58 -6.95 -9.51
N ILE A 18 -25.25 -5.78 -9.60
CA ILE A 18 -26.61 -5.69 -10.11
C ILE A 18 -26.65 -6.18 -11.56
N PHE A 19 -25.73 -5.73 -12.40
CA PHE A 19 -25.66 -6.12 -13.80
C PHE A 19 -25.39 -7.65 -13.96
N GLY A 20 -24.45 -8.19 -13.19
CA GLY A 20 -24.17 -9.62 -13.19
C GLY A 20 -25.38 -10.45 -12.74
N THR A 21 -26.08 -10.01 -11.69
CA THR A 21 -27.29 -10.70 -11.19
C THR A 21 -28.41 -10.67 -12.23
N VAL A 22 -28.65 -9.56 -12.90
CA VAL A 22 -29.68 -9.43 -13.95
C VAL A 22 -29.37 -10.33 -15.15
N ILE A 23 -28.10 -10.36 -15.60
CA ILE A 23 -27.69 -11.24 -16.71
C ILE A 23 -27.88 -12.71 -16.32
N MET A 24 -27.42 -13.10 -15.13
CA MET A 24 -27.53 -14.47 -14.65
C MET A 24 -29.00 -14.92 -14.56
N GLY A 25 -29.84 -14.11 -13.91
CA GLY A 25 -31.27 -14.44 -13.81
C GLY A 25 -31.98 -14.46 -15.15
N GLY A 26 -31.64 -13.54 -16.06
CA GLY A 26 -32.19 -13.58 -17.43
C GLY A 26 -31.76 -14.82 -18.22
N SER A 27 -30.49 -15.21 -18.12
CA SER A 27 -29.98 -16.41 -18.81
C SER A 27 -30.59 -17.70 -18.24
N GLU A 28 -30.71 -17.80 -16.93
CA GLU A 28 -31.35 -18.95 -16.27
C GLU A 28 -32.82 -19.07 -16.66
N LEU A 29 -33.57 -17.98 -16.72
CA LEU A 29 -34.97 -17.98 -17.13
C LEU A 29 -35.13 -18.48 -18.57
N VAL A 30 -34.30 -18.05 -19.50
CA VAL A 30 -34.35 -18.50 -20.91
C VAL A 30 -33.97 -19.96 -21.02
N LEU A 31 -32.90 -20.39 -20.40
CA LEU A 31 -32.47 -21.81 -20.41
C LEU A 31 -33.55 -22.73 -19.85
N PHE A 32 -34.14 -22.36 -18.72
CA PHE A 32 -35.17 -23.12 -18.08
C PHE A 32 -36.45 -23.18 -18.91
N SER A 33 -36.87 -22.04 -19.47
CA SER A 33 -38.06 -22.00 -20.34
C SER A 33 -37.92 -22.90 -21.56
N ASN A 34 -36.73 -22.93 -22.17
CA ASN A 34 -36.46 -23.81 -23.32
C ASN A 34 -36.42 -25.30 -22.89
N TYR A 35 -35.77 -25.58 -21.77
CA TYR A 35 -35.70 -26.95 -21.23
C TYR A 35 -37.11 -27.48 -20.89
N PHE A 36 -37.92 -26.67 -20.21
CA PHE A 36 -39.28 -27.04 -19.85
C PHE A 36 -40.17 -27.28 -21.08
N ALA A 37 -40.06 -26.42 -22.10
CA ALA A 37 -40.79 -26.59 -23.35
C ALA A 37 -40.43 -27.90 -24.05
N GLN A 38 -39.14 -28.22 -24.13
CA GLN A 38 -38.66 -29.45 -24.74
C GLN A 38 -39.13 -30.68 -23.98
N GLU A 39 -39.00 -30.68 -22.64
CA GLU A 39 -39.49 -31.79 -21.80
C GLU A 39 -41.00 -32.04 -21.99
N ARG A 40 -41.79 -30.95 -22.11
CA ARG A 40 -43.23 -31.10 -22.37
C ARG A 40 -43.51 -31.71 -23.74
N TYR A 41 -42.82 -31.27 -24.79
CA TYR A 41 -42.99 -31.87 -26.12
C TYR A 41 -42.55 -33.33 -26.16
N ASP A 42 -41.47 -33.70 -25.46
CA ASP A 42 -41.02 -35.07 -25.37
C ASP A 42 -42.08 -35.97 -24.70
N VAL A 43 -42.75 -35.51 -23.62
CA VAL A 43 -43.85 -36.22 -22.96
C VAL A 43 -45.07 -36.37 -23.91
N LEU A 44 -45.43 -35.28 -24.64
CA LEU A 44 -46.52 -35.35 -25.61
C LEU A 44 -46.26 -36.41 -26.69
N ASP A 45 -45.03 -36.42 -27.24
CA ASP A 45 -44.64 -37.36 -28.29
C ASP A 45 -44.57 -38.81 -27.81
N GLU A 46 -44.27 -39.05 -26.53
CA GLU A 46 -44.31 -40.41 -25.93
C GLU A 46 -45.75 -40.93 -25.85
N VAL A 47 -46.71 -40.06 -25.53
CA VAL A 47 -48.14 -40.42 -25.40
C VAL A 47 -48.79 -40.70 -26.75
N VAL A 48 -48.31 -40.10 -27.86
CA VAL A 48 -48.85 -40.27 -29.21
C VAL A 48 -49.09 -41.73 -29.57
N ASN A 49 -48.08 -42.56 -29.41
CA ASN A 49 -48.13 -43.96 -29.78
C ASN A 49 -49.19 -44.73 -29.00
N VAL A 50 -49.42 -44.40 -27.73
CA VAL A 50 -50.43 -44.99 -26.88
C VAL A 50 -51.83 -44.51 -27.32
N ALA A 51 -51.99 -43.20 -27.56
CA ALA A 51 -53.26 -42.65 -27.98
C ALA A 51 -53.70 -43.18 -29.36
N GLN A 52 -52.77 -43.18 -30.35
CA GLN A 52 -53.07 -43.72 -31.68
C GLN A 52 -53.45 -45.22 -31.67
N ARG A 53 -52.78 -46.05 -30.85
CA ARG A 53 -53.16 -47.48 -30.71
C ARG A 53 -54.54 -47.66 -30.06
N THR A 54 -54.85 -46.84 -29.07
CA THR A 54 -56.10 -46.87 -28.36
C THR A 54 -57.29 -46.47 -29.28
N ALA A 55 -57.01 -45.43 -30.13
CA ALA A 55 -58.02 -44.98 -31.11
C ALA A 55 -57.86 -45.61 -32.51
N SER A 56 -57.38 -46.84 -32.58
CA SER A 56 -57.07 -47.57 -33.85
C SER A 56 -58.24 -47.59 -34.86
N HIS A 57 -59.47 -47.62 -34.42
CA HIS A 57 -60.62 -47.52 -35.31
C HIS A 57 -60.79 -46.18 -36.00
N LEU A 58 -60.56 -45.08 -35.29
CA LEU A 58 -60.50 -43.73 -35.85
C LEU A 58 -59.36 -43.56 -36.86
N VAL A 59 -58.22 -44.18 -36.58
CA VAL A 59 -57.04 -44.10 -37.44
C VAL A 59 -57.22 -44.91 -38.74
N GLN A 60 -57.89 -46.12 -38.67
CA GLN A 60 -57.98 -46.99 -39.83
C GLN A 60 -59.21 -46.79 -40.68
N GLU A 61 -60.34 -46.44 -40.07
CA GLU A 61 -61.64 -46.42 -40.74
C GLU A 61 -62.25 -45.03 -40.84
N ALA A 62 -61.64 -43.98 -40.25
CA ALA A 62 -62.18 -42.64 -40.14
C ALA A 62 -63.65 -42.62 -39.62
N ALA A 63 -63.98 -43.55 -38.78
CA ALA A 63 -65.37 -43.78 -38.27
C ALA A 63 -65.35 -43.82 -36.74
N LEU A 64 -66.27 -43.08 -36.10
CA LEU A 64 -66.52 -43.19 -34.67
C LEU A 64 -67.26 -44.52 -34.35
N PRO A 65 -66.84 -45.30 -33.33
CA PRO A 65 -67.62 -46.34 -32.83
C PRO A 65 -68.94 -45.82 -32.21
N GLU A 66 -69.99 -46.61 -32.21
CA GLU A 66 -71.29 -46.18 -31.67
C GLU A 66 -71.58 -46.89 -30.32
N GLY A 67 -72.37 -46.26 -29.44
CA GLY A 67 -72.89 -46.83 -28.23
C GLY A 67 -71.82 -47.11 -27.16
N GLU A 68 -71.83 -48.34 -26.55
CA GLU A 68 -70.94 -48.74 -25.46
C GLU A 68 -69.44 -48.72 -25.84
N GLU A 69 -69.11 -48.88 -27.12
CA GLU A 69 -67.75 -48.86 -27.61
C GLU A 69 -67.18 -47.40 -27.62
N LEU A 70 -67.98 -46.39 -27.89
CA LEU A 70 -67.61 -44.97 -27.80
C LEU A 70 -67.35 -44.56 -26.35
N GLU A 71 -68.25 -44.99 -25.41
CA GLU A 71 -68.04 -44.70 -23.99
C GLU A 71 -66.74 -45.34 -23.45
N ALA A 72 -66.49 -46.57 -23.87
CA ALA A 72 -65.24 -47.26 -23.46
C ALA A 72 -64.00 -46.60 -24.07
N LEU A 73 -64.08 -46.05 -25.30
CA LEU A 73 -62.96 -45.33 -25.91
C LEU A 73 -62.74 -44.01 -25.21
N ASN A 74 -63.77 -43.21 -24.92
CA ASN A 74 -63.65 -41.97 -24.15
C ASN A 74 -63.00 -42.19 -22.78
N THR A 75 -63.47 -43.19 -22.02
CA THR A 75 -62.93 -43.55 -20.73
C THR A 75 -61.41 -43.86 -20.79
N LYS A 76 -60.99 -44.58 -21.86
CA LYS A 76 -59.55 -44.89 -22.03
C LYS A 76 -58.77 -43.73 -22.41
N LEU A 77 -59.26 -42.79 -23.25
CA LEU A 77 -58.60 -41.55 -23.64
C LEU A 77 -58.46 -40.56 -22.44
N GLU A 78 -59.53 -40.48 -21.65
CA GLU A 78 -59.53 -39.71 -20.39
C GLU A 78 -58.48 -40.25 -19.41
N LEU A 79 -58.41 -41.58 -19.23
CA LEU A 79 -57.38 -42.17 -18.35
C LEU A 79 -55.99 -41.96 -18.85
N ILE A 80 -55.73 -41.92 -20.19
CA ILE A 80 -54.42 -41.59 -20.77
C ILE A 80 -54.15 -40.16 -20.50
N GLY A 81 -55.11 -39.25 -20.73
CA GLY A 81 -55.00 -37.85 -20.46
C GLY A 81 -54.65 -37.51 -19.00
N GLU A 82 -55.42 -38.09 -18.06
CA GLU A 82 -55.18 -37.92 -16.63
C GLU A 82 -53.80 -38.42 -16.19
N SER A 83 -53.42 -39.65 -16.68
CA SER A 83 -52.14 -40.25 -16.27
C SER A 83 -50.91 -39.52 -16.76
N ALA A 84 -50.99 -38.87 -17.92
CA ALA A 84 -49.91 -38.08 -18.52
C ALA A 84 -50.04 -36.55 -18.30
N GLU A 85 -51.13 -36.13 -17.67
CA GLU A 85 -51.49 -34.71 -17.54
C GLU A 85 -51.55 -34.02 -18.91
N VAL A 86 -52.15 -34.67 -19.89
CA VAL A 86 -52.27 -34.27 -21.27
C VAL A 86 -53.75 -34.25 -21.65
N TYR A 87 -54.21 -33.19 -22.25
CA TYR A 87 -55.47 -33.16 -22.91
C TYR A 87 -55.27 -33.60 -24.37
N LEU A 88 -56.17 -34.44 -24.90
CA LEU A 88 -56.06 -34.93 -26.25
C LEU A 88 -57.40 -34.86 -26.99
N PHE A 89 -57.35 -34.52 -28.26
CA PHE A 89 -58.53 -34.52 -29.13
C PHE A 89 -58.17 -34.93 -30.56
N PHE A 90 -59.16 -35.43 -31.26
CA PHE A 90 -59.06 -35.85 -32.66
C PHE A 90 -59.89 -34.96 -33.56
N THR A 91 -59.38 -34.67 -34.75
CA THR A 91 -60.13 -33.96 -35.81
C THR A 91 -60.20 -34.79 -37.07
N ASP A 92 -61.17 -34.48 -37.92
CA ASP A 92 -61.18 -34.95 -39.29
C ASP A 92 -60.13 -34.25 -40.15
N CYS A 93 -60.06 -34.55 -41.46
CA CYS A 93 -59.09 -33.94 -42.38
C CYS A 93 -59.41 -32.49 -42.66
N ASP A 94 -60.61 -32.01 -42.38
CA ASP A 94 -61.04 -30.61 -42.54
C ASP A 94 -60.84 -29.77 -41.26
N GLY A 95 -60.42 -30.42 -40.16
CA GLY A 95 -60.12 -29.77 -38.90
C GLY A 95 -61.29 -29.71 -37.91
N ASN A 96 -62.44 -30.33 -38.22
CA ASN A 96 -63.56 -30.40 -37.27
C ASN A 96 -63.23 -31.40 -36.14
N VAL A 97 -63.45 -31.00 -34.88
CA VAL A 97 -63.26 -31.89 -33.74
C VAL A 97 -64.26 -32.98 -33.74
N VAL A 98 -63.75 -34.24 -33.69
CA VAL A 98 -64.57 -35.44 -33.77
C VAL A 98 -64.68 -36.10 -32.38
N LEU A 99 -63.63 -36.07 -31.59
CA LEU A 99 -63.54 -36.70 -30.26
C LEU A 99 -62.56 -35.92 -29.39
N ALA A 100 -62.86 -35.73 -28.12
CA ALA A 100 -61.99 -35.09 -27.15
C ALA A 100 -62.02 -35.84 -25.82
N SER A 101 -60.87 -35.92 -25.09
CA SER A 101 -60.77 -36.51 -23.77
C SER A 101 -61.54 -35.72 -22.71
N ASP A 102 -61.58 -34.41 -22.82
CA ASP A 102 -62.41 -33.50 -22.03
C ASP A 102 -62.99 -32.40 -22.91
N PRO A 103 -64.32 -32.39 -23.17
CA PRO A 103 -64.92 -31.35 -23.97
C PRO A 103 -64.92 -29.95 -23.37
N ASP A 104 -64.77 -29.83 -22.02
CA ASP A 104 -64.80 -28.51 -21.35
C ASP A 104 -63.50 -27.69 -21.59
N ASP A 105 -62.44 -28.32 -22.06
CA ASP A 105 -61.20 -27.68 -22.42
C ASP A 105 -61.21 -27.06 -23.83
N LEU A 106 -62.25 -27.34 -24.59
CA LEU A 106 -62.44 -26.76 -25.94
C LEU A 106 -63.35 -25.55 -25.92
N ALA A 107 -62.89 -24.48 -26.52
CA ALA A 107 -63.65 -23.25 -26.74
C ALA A 107 -64.18 -23.16 -28.18
N GLY A 108 -63.69 -24.00 -29.07
CA GLY A 108 -64.09 -24.06 -30.50
C GLY A 108 -64.05 -25.45 -31.08
N ASP A 109 -64.86 -25.66 -32.11
CA ASP A 109 -65.06 -27.01 -32.71
C ASP A 109 -64.26 -27.24 -33.99
N VAL A 110 -63.50 -26.22 -34.48
CA VAL A 110 -62.77 -26.32 -35.76
C VAL A 110 -61.36 -25.73 -35.63
N VAL A 111 -60.36 -26.51 -35.98
CA VAL A 111 -58.98 -26.10 -36.07
C VAL A 111 -58.70 -25.41 -37.42
N GLU A 112 -57.94 -24.33 -37.39
CA GLU A 112 -57.64 -23.56 -38.61
C GLU A 112 -56.81 -24.40 -39.61
N ALA A 113 -57.16 -24.33 -40.91
CA ALA A 113 -56.47 -25.06 -41.98
C ALA A 113 -54.96 -24.78 -42.06
N SER A 114 -54.56 -23.57 -41.63
CA SER A 114 -53.13 -23.19 -41.59
C SER A 114 -52.28 -24.08 -40.67
N VAL A 115 -52.83 -24.58 -39.57
CA VAL A 115 -52.16 -25.49 -38.60
C VAL A 115 -52.06 -26.88 -39.23
N LEU A 116 -53.13 -27.36 -39.86
CA LEU A 116 -53.17 -28.68 -40.52
C LEU A 116 -52.16 -28.79 -41.66
N GLU A 117 -52.09 -27.74 -42.53
CA GLU A 117 -51.11 -27.66 -43.61
C GLU A 117 -49.66 -27.68 -43.11
N LYS A 118 -49.37 -26.98 -42.02
CA LYS A 118 -48.03 -26.98 -41.42
C LYS A 118 -47.66 -28.34 -40.81
N SER A 119 -48.63 -28.97 -40.15
CA SER A 119 -48.45 -30.33 -39.60
C SER A 119 -48.22 -31.33 -40.72
N ALA A 120 -48.98 -31.33 -41.79
CA ALA A 120 -48.82 -32.22 -42.94
C ALA A 120 -47.49 -32.02 -43.70
N LYS A 121 -46.89 -30.86 -43.66
CA LYS A 121 -45.58 -30.52 -44.27
C LYS A 121 -44.41 -30.84 -43.34
N ALA A 122 -44.65 -31.04 -42.04
CA ALA A 122 -43.61 -31.36 -41.11
C ALA A 122 -43.07 -32.79 -41.36
N LYS A 123 -41.71 -32.94 -41.34
CA LYS A 123 -41.10 -34.25 -41.51
C LYS A 123 -41.13 -35.09 -40.22
N GLU A 124 -41.31 -34.39 -39.11
CA GLU A 124 -41.42 -34.92 -37.75
C GLU A 124 -42.65 -34.28 -37.10
N ASN A 125 -42.85 -34.54 -35.82
CA ASN A 125 -43.95 -34.02 -35.03
C ASN A 125 -44.00 -32.46 -35.14
N TYR A 126 -45.19 -31.90 -35.28
CA TYR A 126 -45.38 -30.45 -35.40
C TYR A 126 -45.77 -29.87 -34.04
N HIS A 127 -44.87 -29.11 -33.47
CA HIS A 127 -45.04 -28.51 -32.13
C HIS A 127 -45.45 -27.04 -32.21
N ILE A 128 -46.41 -26.65 -31.39
CA ILE A 128 -46.97 -25.32 -31.30
C ILE A 128 -47.14 -24.97 -29.81
N PHE A 129 -46.95 -23.71 -29.47
CA PHE A 129 -47.33 -23.17 -28.17
C PHE A 129 -48.40 -22.06 -28.42
N GLY A 130 -49.59 -22.28 -27.94
CA GLY A 130 -50.69 -21.30 -28.18
C GLY A 130 -52.08 -21.86 -27.82
N THR A 131 -53.13 -21.21 -28.32
CA THR A 131 -54.54 -21.59 -28.11
C THR A 131 -55.18 -22.18 -29.35
N LEU A 132 -54.41 -22.49 -30.40
CA LEU A 132 -54.93 -22.95 -31.70
C LEU A 132 -56.03 -21.98 -32.26
N ASP A 133 -55.73 -20.70 -32.26
CA ASP A 133 -56.65 -19.62 -32.69
C ASP A 133 -57.98 -19.60 -31.95
N GLY A 134 -57.98 -20.00 -30.70
CA GLY A 134 -59.17 -20.00 -29.83
C GLY A 134 -59.89 -21.32 -29.72
N VAL A 135 -59.36 -22.41 -30.26
CA VAL A 135 -59.90 -23.73 -30.04
C VAL A 135 -59.69 -24.22 -28.61
N LEU A 136 -58.53 -23.91 -28.01
CA LEU A 136 -58.27 -24.18 -26.62
C LEU A 136 -58.61 -22.96 -25.75
N THR A 137 -59.09 -23.20 -24.55
CA THR A 137 -59.41 -22.18 -23.54
C THR A 137 -58.15 -21.50 -23.03
N GLU A 138 -57.02 -22.24 -22.92
CA GLU A 138 -55.74 -21.77 -22.37
C GLU A 138 -54.56 -22.06 -23.30
N LYS A 139 -53.47 -21.26 -23.13
CA LYS A 139 -52.24 -21.50 -23.88
C LYS A 139 -51.61 -22.82 -23.46
N SER A 140 -51.44 -23.69 -24.41
CA SER A 140 -50.92 -25.05 -24.18
C SER A 140 -49.74 -25.36 -25.09
N TYR A 141 -48.87 -26.26 -24.65
CA TYR A 141 -47.90 -26.93 -25.50
C TYR A 141 -48.65 -28.00 -26.28
N ILE A 142 -48.53 -27.98 -27.58
CA ILE A 142 -49.35 -28.81 -28.47
C ILE A 142 -48.43 -29.55 -29.40
N SER A 143 -48.63 -30.89 -29.49
CA SER A 143 -48.00 -31.75 -30.48
C SER A 143 -49.10 -32.24 -31.42
N VAL A 144 -48.93 -32.03 -32.74
CA VAL A 144 -49.93 -32.37 -33.78
C VAL A 144 -49.40 -33.51 -34.64
N HIS A 145 -50.21 -34.56 -34.77
CA HIS A 145 -49.84 -35.77 -35.51
C HIS A 145 -50.88 -36.07 -36.54
N GLU A 146 -50.47 -36.17 -37.82
CA GLU A 146 -51.35 -36.64 -38.89
C GLU A 146 -51.61 -38.13 -38.75
N MET A 147 -52.88 -38.52 -38.80
CA MET A 147 -53.29 -39.94 -38.81
C MET A 147 -53.53 -40.38 -40.26
N ARG A 148 -52.96 -41.51 -40.60
CA ARG A 148 -53.09 -42.07 -41.94
C ARG A 148 -53.63 -43.55 -41.88
N SER A 149 -54.48 -43.83 -42.84
CA SER A 149 -54.95 -45.19 -43.01
C SER A 149 -53.81 -46.12 -43.54
N GLU A 150 -54.05 -47.47 -43.60
CA GLU A 150 -53.09 -48.43 -44.20
C GLU A 150 -52.85 -48.11 -45.69
N SER A 151 -53.80 -47.42 -46.37
CA SER A 151 -53.71 -47.03 -47.76
C SER A 151 -52.86 -45.77 -47.94
N GLY A 152 -52.45 -45.06 -46.81
CA GLY A 152 -51.67 -43.84 -46.80
C GLY A 152 -52.51 -42.55 -46.97
N GLU A 153 -53.81 -42.64 -46.99
CA GLU A 153 -54.71 -41.46 -47.02
C GLU A 153 -54.87 -40.90 -45.62
N CYS A 154 -54.96 -39.51 -45.53
CA CYS A 154 -55.23 -38.82 -44.28
C CYS A 154 -56.62 -39.26 -43.72
N THR A 155 -56.68 -39.65 -42.50
CA THR A 155 -57.92 -39.97 -41.78
C THR A 155 -58.29 -38.92 -40.74
N GLY A 156 -57.37 -37.97 -40.43
CA GLY A 156 -57.56 -36.91 -39.48
C GLY A 156 -56.26 -36.50 -38.79
N TYR A 157 -56.37 -35.73 -37.71
CA TYR A 157 -55.24 -35.29 -36.90
C TYR A 157 -55.49 -35.61 -35.41
N LEU A 158 -54.43 -35.99 -34.73
CA LEU A 158 -54.41 -36.13 -33.28
C LEU A 158 -53.66 -34.94 -32.68
N PHE A 159 -54.30 -34.24 -31.77
CA PHE A 159 -53.76 -33.15 -31.00
C PHE A 159 -53.53 -33.61 -29.57
N LEU A 160 -52.33 -33.43 -29.06
CA LEU A 160 -51.97 -33.64 -27.66
C LEU A 160 -51.57 -32.29 -27.08
N CYS A 161 -52.20 -31.93 -25.98
CA CYS A 161 -52.09 -30.61 -25.42
C CYS A 161 -51.68 -30.74 -23.92
N SER A 162 -50.70 -29.97 -23.49
CA SER A 162 -50.31 -29.84 -22.06
C SER A 162 -50.44 -28.39 -21.65
N SER A 163 -51.14 -28.12 -20.53
CA SER A 163 -51.36 -26.78 -20.04
C SER A 163 -50.05 -25.99 -19.82
N GLY A 164 -50.03 -24.74 -20.21
CA GLY A 164 -48.92 -23.81 -19.95
C GLY A 164 -48.91 -23.20 -18.55
N ASP A 165 -49.94 -23.46 -17.73
CA ASP A 165 -50.08 -22.83 -16.40
C ASP A 165 -48.97 -23.19 -15.43
N ARG A 166 -48.46 -24.41 -15.46
CA ARG A 166 -47.30 -24.83 -14.66
C ARG A 166 -46.06 -23.98 -14.94
N LEU A 167 -45.88 -23.53 -16.18
CA LEU A 167 -44.79 -22.60 -16.50
C LEU A 167 -44.99 -21.22 -15.84
N VAL A 168 -46.22 -20.76 -15.76
CA VAL A 168 -46.59 -19.51 -15.13
C VAL A 168 -46.35 -19.55 -13.61
N GLU A 169 -46.78 -20.62 -12.94
CA GLU A 169 -46.53 -20.84 -11.51
C GLU A 169 -45.03 -20.93 -11.23
N PHE A 170 -44.32 -21.75 -12.00
CA PHE A 170 -42.86 -21.85 -11.86
C PHE A 170 -42.16 -20.51 -12.02
N ARG A 171 -42.52 -19.69 -13.03
CA ARG A 171 -41.96 -18.36 -13.20
C ARG A 171 -42.18 -17.47 -11.98
N LYS A 172 -43.36 -17.52 -11.36
CA LYS A 172 -43.69 -16.76 -10.16
C LYS A 172 -42.81 -17.18 -8.98
N GLU A 173 -42.64 -18.45 -8.75
CA GLU A 173 -41.77 -19.02 -7.70
C GLU A 173 -40.29 -18.68 -7.98
N PHE A 174 -39.85 -18.84 -9.21
CA PHE A 174 -38.49 -18.49 -9.64
C PHE A 174 -38.20 -17.03 -9.37
N PHE A 175 -39.06 -16.10 -9.80
CA PHE A 175 -38.86 -14.66 -9.55
C PHE A 175 -38.86 -14.34 -8.07
N SER A 176 -39.68 -14.97 -7.26
CA SER A 176 -39.73 -14.79 -5.82
C SER A 176 -38.39 -15.19 -5.17
N ASN A 177 -37.93 -16.40 -5.47
CA ASN A 177 -36.68 -16.95 -4.94
C ASN A 177 -35.44 -16.19 -5.46
N PHE A 178 -35.45 -15.82 -6.76
CA PHE A 178 -34.40 -15.02 -7.37
C PHE A 178 -34.31 -13.62 -6.73
N PHE A 179 -35.45 -12.96 -6.54
CA PHE A 179 -35.48 -11.65 -5.88
C PHE A 179 -34.98 -11.71 -4.44
N LEU A 180 -35.36 -12.72 -3.68
CA LEU A 180 -34.90 -12.93 -2.32
C LEU A 180 -33.38 -13.16 -2.27
N SER A 181 -32.85 -14.00 -3.15
CA SER A 181 -31.41 -14.27 -3.23
C SER A 181 -30.61 -13.05 -3.69
N ALA A 182 -31.13 -12.27 -4.63
CA ALA A 182 -30.54 -11.01 -5.06
C ALA A 182 -30.48 -9.98 -3.92
N CYS A 183 -31.55 -9.84 -3.15
CA CYS A 183 -31.57 -8.97 -1.98
C CYS A 183 -30.54 -9.39 -0.92
N LEU A 184 -30.44 -10.69 -0.64
CA LEU A 184 -29.45 -11.21 0.30
C LEU A 184 -28.02 -10.96 -0.18
N MET A 185 -27.73 -11.19 -1.47
CA MET A 185 -26.43 -10.92 -2.06
C MET A 185 -26.05 -9.43 -1.96
N LEU A 186 -26.97 -8.51 -2.27
CA LEU A 186 -26.74 -7.07 -2.15
C LEU A 186 -26.49 -6.66 -0.69
N LEU A 187 -27.19 -7.26 0.26
CA LEU A 187 -26.96 -7.01 1.69
C LEU A 187 -25.55 -7.44 2.11
N VAL A 188 -25.14 -8.66 1.75
CA VAL A 188 -23.78 -9.16 2.04
C VAL A 188 -22.72 -8.27 1.37
N ALA A 189 -22.90 -7.91 0.10
CA ALA A 189 -22.00 -7.02 -0.61
C ALA A 189 -21.89 -5.63 0.06
N SER A 190 -23.00 -5.09 0.56
CA SER A 190 -23.01 -3.82 1.28
C SER A 190 -22.21 -3.89 2.59
N VAL A 191 -22.37 -4.98 3.35
CA VAL A 191 -21.61 -5.21 4.59
C VAL A 191 -20.11 -5.36 4.30
N LEU A 192 -19.75 -6.19 3.31
CA LEU A 192 -18.36 -6.40 2.92
C LEU A 192 -17.69 -5.10 2.45
N THR A 193 -18.42 -4.31 1.65
CA THR A 193 -17.92 -3.00 1.18
C THR A 193 -17.68 -2.05 2.34
N LYS A 194 -18.57 -2.01 3.34
CA LYS A 194 -18.42 -1.19 4.53
C LYS A 194 -17.19 -1.60 5.36
N VAL A 195 -16.99 -2.90 5.55
CA VAL A 195 -15.80 -3.45 6.24
C VAL A 195 -14.52 -3.08 5.49
N MET A 196 -14.51 -3.25 4.17
CA MET A 196 -13.36 -2.90 3.33
C MET A 196 -13.04 -1.40 3.36
N MET A 197 -14.08 -0.55 3.38
CA MET A 197 -13.91 0.90 3.52
C MET A 197 -13.16 1.24 4.82
N HIS A 198 -13.60 0.73 5.96
CA HIS A 198 -12.96 1.01 7.25
C HIS A 198 -11.56 0.42 7.37
N LYS A 199 -11.31 -0.77 6.79
CA LYS A 199 -10.01 -1.44 6.92
C LYS A 199 -8.95 -0.97 5.92
N LEU A 200 -9.34 -0.47 4.75
CA LEU A 200 -8.41 -0.08 3.69
C LEU A 200 -8.53 1.39 3.31
N THR A 201 -9.73 1.86 3.01
CA THR A 201 -9.90 3.20 2.42
C THR A 201 -9.69 4.31 3.44
N ASP A 202 -10.29 4.21 4.63
CA ASP A 202 -10.15 5.24 5.67
C ASP A 202 -8.69 5.38 6.16
N PRO A 203 -7.94 4.28 6.43
CA PRO A 203 -6.53 4.39 6.79
C PRO A 203 -5.65 4.99 5.69
N ILE A 204 -5.86 4.62 4.43
CA ILE A 204 -5.12 5.22 3.30
C ILE A 204 -5.41 6.72 3.21
N GLN A 205 -6.65 7.13 3.42
CA GLN A 205 -7.02 8.55 3.45
C GLN A 205 -6.27 9.30 4.55
N LYS A 206 -6.19 8.73 5.77
CA LYS A 206 -5.42 9.31 6.88
C LYS A 206 -3.95 9.50 6.53
N VAL A 207 -3.31 8.50 5.90
CA VAL A 207 -1.92 8.62 5.44
C VAL A 207 -1.78 9.73 4.39
N THR A 208 -2.74 9.82 3.45
CA THR A 208 -2.73 10.85 2.40
C THR A 208 -2.88 12.25 2.99
N ASP A 209 -3.82 12.44 3.92
CA ASP A 209 -4.06 13.73 4.58
C ASP A 209 -2.85 14.15 5.43
N ALA A 210 -2.24 13.20 6.16
CA ALA A 210 -1.02 13.43 6.91
C ALA A 210 0.14 13.83 5.99
N ALA A 211 0.32 13.13 4.86
CA ALA A 211 1.35 13.45 3.88
C ALA A 211 1.15 14.82 3.23
N GLN A 212 -0.08 15.23 2.95
CA GLN A 212 -0.38 16.56 2.41
C GLN A 212 -0.06 17.67 3.42
N ARG A 213 -0.45 17.51 4.69
CA ARG A 213 -0.12 18.48 5.75
C ARG A 213 1.37 18.55 5.99
N PHE A 214 2.05 17.39 6.03
CA PHE A 214 3.51 17.31 6.18
C PHE A 214 4.23 18.01 5.03
N GLY A 215 3.83 17.77 3.78
CA GLY A 215 4.35 18.48 2.60
C GLY A 215 4.01 19.97 2.56
N GLY A 216 2.96 20.40 3.26
CA GLY A 216 2.59 21.80 3.47
C GLY A 216 3.41 22.50 4.56
N GLY A 217 4.37 21.80 5.21
CA GLY A 217 5.29 22.37 6.21
C GLY A 217 4.95 22.05 7.66
N ASP A 218 3.84 21.34 7.93
CA ASP A 218 3.51 20.88 9.28
C ASP A 218 4.25 19.57 9.60
N LEU A 219 5.52 19.69 10.00
CA LEU A 219 6.39 18.56 10.29
C LEU A 219 6.00 17.79 11.56
N SER A 220 5.06 18.31 12.36
CA SER A 220 4.60 17.65 13.58
C SER A 220 3.53 16.58 13.35
N VAL A 221 2.94 16.56 12.15
CA VAL A 221 1.86 15.62 11.80
C VAL A 221 2.36 14.18 11.79
N ARG A 222 1.55 13.31 12.37
CA ARG A 222 1.73 11.85 12.32
C ARG A 222 0.40 11.18 11.95
N VAL A 223 0.51 9.99 11.37
CA VAL A 223 -0.65 9.13 11.11
C VAL A 223 -1.00 8.40 12.41
N GLU A 224 -2.19 8.67 12.93
CA GLU A 224 -2.71 8.06 14.15
C GLU A 224 -3.92 7.16 13.88
N GLY A 225 -4.12 6.13 14.71
CA GLY A 225 -5.26 5.23 14.63
C GLY A 225 -5.27 4.37 13.37
N VAL A 226 -4.08 4.00 12.90
CA VAL A 226 -3.84 2.99 11.87
C VAL A 226 -2.94 1.91 12.49
N ASP A 227 -3.53 1.19 13.45
CA ASP A 227 -2.84 0.13 14.18
C ASP A 227 -3.22 -1.23 13.60
N GLY A 228 -2.35 -2.22 13.76
CA GLY A 228 -2.58 -3.59 13.32
C GLY A 228 -1.46 -4.15 12.46
N GLU A 229 -1.73 -5.33 11.90
CA GLU A 229 -0.87 -6.03 10.95
C GLU A 229 -1.40 -5.82 9.53
N GLY A 230 -0.51 -5.59 8.57
CA GLY A 230 -0.83 -5.44 7.17
C GLY A 230 -0.18 -4.22 6.52
N GLU A 231 -0.23 -4.19 5.18
CA GLU A 231 0.50 -3.24 4.32
C GLU A 231 0.16 -1.77 4.61
N VAL A 232 -1.08 -1.48 5.00
CA VAL A 232 -1.51 -0.11 5.29
C VAL A 232 -0.97 0.37 6.65
N ALA A 233 -0.89 -0.52 7.64
CA ALA A 233 -0.26 -0.21 8.92
C ALA A 233 1.25 -0.04 8.77
N ASP A 234 1.90 -0.86 7.92
CA ASP A 234 3.31 -0.72 7.57
C ASP A 234 3.60 0.59 6.86
N LEU A 235 2.73 1.00 5.94
CA LEU A 235 2.82 2.29 5.26
C LEU A 235 2.74 3.45 6.26
N ALA A 236 1.80 3.40 7.21
CA ALA A 236 1.65 4.43 8.24
C ALA A 236 2.89 4.50 9.15
N ARG A 237 3.42 3.35 9.59
CA ARG A 237 4.66 3.27 10.38
C ARG A 237 5.86 3.83 9.62
N THR A 238 6.00 3.46 8.35
CA THR A 238 7.09 3.95 7.50
C THR A 238 7.01 5.45 7.28
N PHE A 239 5.81 5.98 7.03
CA PHE A 239 5.57 7.42 6.93
C PHE A 239 5.97 8.12 8.24
N ASN A 240 5.52 7.64 9.39
CA ASN A 240 5.83 8.24 10.68
C ASN A 240 7.35 8.23 10.95
N LYS A 241 8.04 7.13 10.66
CA LYS A 241 9.51 7.04 10.79
C LYS A 241 10.23 8.04 9.88
N MET A 242 9.78 8.20 8.64
CA MET A 242 10.30 9.21 7.72
C MET A 242 10.05 10.62 8.27
N ALA A 243 8.84 10.90 8.77
CA ALA A 243 8.48 12.17 9.36
C ALA A 243 9.32 12.51 10.59
N ASP A 244 9.58 11.53 11.47
CA ASP A 244 10.46 11.68 12.64
C ASP A 244 11.90 12.05 12.22
N ASN A 245 12.43 11.37 11.22
CA ASN A 245 13.76 11.65 10.70
C ASN A 245 13.88 13.06 10.12
N ILE A 246 12.88 13.48 9.32
CA ILE A 246 12.89 14.83 8.71
C ILE A 246 12.74 15.91 9.79
N GLN A 247 11.82 15.72 10.74
CA GLN A 247 11.63 16.67 11.84
C GLN A 247 12.88 16.79 12.73
N SER A 248 13.53 15.67 13.04
CA SER A 248 14.78 15.65 13.80
C SER A 248 15.90 16.40 13.08
N ASN A 249 16.01 16.20 11.75
CA ASN A 249 16.99 16.92 10.92
C ASN A 249 16.69 18.42 10.89
N ASP A 250 15.43 18.83 10.73
CA ASP A 250 15.03 20.22 10.70
C ASP A 250 15.29 20.92 12.03
N ASN A 251 14.93 20.28 13.14
CA ASN A 251 15.22 20.76 14.50
C ASN A 251 16.74 20.92 14.73
N SER A 252 17.54 19.92 14.30
CA SER A 252 18.99 19.96 14.41
C SER A 252 19.59 21.09 13.59
N ARG A 253 19.06 21.35 12.38
CA ARG A 253 19.46 22.46 11.53
C ARG A 253 19.09 23.81 12.16
N GLY A 254 17.89 23.93 12.73
CA GLY A 254 17.45 25.12 13.43
C GLY A 254 18.33 25.45 14.65
N GLN A 255 18.63 24.45 15.49
CA GLN A 255 19.56 24.59 16.62
C GLN A 255 20.97 24.98 16.15
N PHE A 256 21.47 24.38 15.07
CA PHE A 256 22.76 24.71 14.49
C PHE A 256 22.83 26.18 14.09
N MET A 257 21.83 26.69 13.35
CA MET A 257 21.79 28.11 12.95
C MET A 257 21.66 29.05 14.16
N GLY A 258 20.88 28.70 15.16
CA GLY A 258 20.76 29.45 16.41
C GLY A 258 22.08 29.56 17.17
N ASN A 259 22.78 28.41 17.28
CA ASN A 259 24.09 28.35 17.95
C ASN A 259 25.16 29.18 17.18
N ILE A 260 25.18 29.12 15.83
CA ILE A 260 26.03 29.96 14.99
C ILE A 260 25.80 31.45 15.30
N ALA A 261 24.55 31.89 15.25
CA ALA A 261 24.22 33.28 15.49
C ALA A 261 24.69 33.73 16.87
N HIS A 262 24.58 32.87 17.88
CA HIS A 262 25.05 33.17 19.23
C HIS A 262 26.58 33.25 19.32
N GLU A 263 27.30 32.23 18.79
CA GLU A 263 28.78 32.19 18.81
C GLU A 263 29.45 33.28 17.94
N LEU A 264 28.74 33.82 16.93
CA LEU A 264 29.19 34.97 16.17
C LEU A 264 28.92 36.32 16.89
N ARG A 265 27.76 36.45 17.55
CA ARG A 265 27.33 37.70 18.20
C ARG A 265 28.26 38.09 19.33
N THR A 266 28.68 37.15 20.14
CA THR A 266 29.54 37.40 21.32
C THR A 266 30.86 38.08 20.95
N PRO A 267 31.72 37.51 20.07
CA PRO A 267 32.97 38.19 19.67
C PRO A 267 32.73 39.52 18.97
N MET A 268 31.71 39.61 18.13
CA MET A 268 31.39 40.89 17.46
C MET A 268 31.01 41.97 18.45
N THR A 269 30.26 41.67 19.49
CA THR A 269 29.89 42.64 20.55
C THR A 269 31.13 43.04 21.35
N THR A 270 32.02 42.12 21.66
CA THR A 270 33.28 42.37 22.37
C THR A 270 34.19 43.28 21.54
N ILE A 271 34.43 42.95 20.26
CA ILE A 271 35.23 43.77 19.32
C ILE A 271 34.66 45.17 19.23
N LYS A 272 33.33 45.27 19.01
CA LYS A 272 32.65 46.56 18.92
C LYS A 272 32.81 47.38 20.20
N GLY A 273 32.60 46.76 21.36
CA GLY A 273 32.71 47.42 22.65
C GLY A 273 34.11 47.98 22.93
N PHE A 274 35.18 47.22 22.58
CA PHE A 274 36.55 47.71 22.74
C PHE A 274 36.88 48.86 21.77
N ILE A 275 36.44 48.75 20.51
CA ILE A 275 36.63 49.82 19.51
C ILE A 275 35.89 51.09 19.94
N ASP A 276 34.60 50.96 20.31
CA ASP A 276 33.79 52.11 20.77
C ASP A 276 34.41 52.75 22.01
N GLY A 277 34.91 51.98 22.99
CA GLY A 277 35.59 52.49 24.18
C GLY A 277 36.94 53.18 23.90
N ILE A 278 37.63 52.74 22.84
CA ILE A 278 38.83 53.49 22.37
C ILE A 278 38.43 54.80 21.71
N LEU A 279 37.38 54.78 20.87
CA LEU A 279 36.94 55.97 20.11
C LEU A 279 36.32 57.09 20.99
N ASP A 280 35.57 56.70 22.02
CA ASP A 280 34.91 57.64 22.93
C ASP A 280 35.79 58.08 24.10
N GLY A 281 37.01 57.51 24.19
CA GLY A 281 38.01 57.91 25.22
C GLY A 281 37.78 57.24 26.58
N THR A 282 36.83 56.31 26.68
CA THR A 282 36.59 55.52 27.90
C THR A 282 37.78 54.58 28.21
N ILE A 283 38.51 54.13 27.19
CA ILE A 283 39.77 53.39 27.32
C ILE A 283 40.92 54.34 27.24
N PRO A 284 41.73 54.49 28.32
CA PRO A 284 42.85 55.39 28.35
C PRO A 284 43.93 55.10 27.29
N PRO A 285 44.70 56.13 26.79
CA PRO A 285 45.68 55.90 25.73
C PRO A 285 46.77 54.89 26.03
N ASP A 286 47.17 54.74 27.27
CA ASP A 286 48.16 53.77 27.75
C ASP A 286 47.62 52.28 27.70
N MET A 287 46.33 52.12 27.71
CA MET A 287 45.66 50.78 27.61
C MET A 287 45.23 50.45 26.19
N GLN A 288 45.19 51.38 25.25
CA GLN A 288 44.67 51.17 23.91
C GLN A 288 45.34 50.02 23.17
N ASN A 289 46.66 49.89 23.25
CA ASN A 289 47.41 48.83 22.61
C ASN A 289 46.99 47.43 23.14
N HIS A 290 46.73 47.30 24.43
CA HIS A 290 46.25 46.07 25.03
C HIS A 290 44.86 45.70 24.48
N TYR A 291 43.91 46.63 24.42
CA TYR A 291 42.57 46.37 23.88
C TYR A 291 42.57 46.12 22.39
N LEU A 292 43.45 46.77 21.61
CA LEU A 292 43.64 46.48 20.18
C LEU A 292 44.19 45.07 19.98
N GLN A 293 45.04 44.57 20.88
CA GLN A 293 45.54 43.21 20.85
C GLN A 293 44.39 42.20 21.11
N LEU A 294 43.53 42.49 22.10
CA LEU A 294 42.32 41.69 22.35
C LEU A 294 41.35 41.68 21.15
N VAL A 295 41.15 42.81 20.47
CA VAL A 295 40.38 42.91 19.23
C VAL A 295 40.97 42.04 18.14
N SER A 296 42.29 42.06 17.96
CA SER A 296 43.00 41.21 16.99
C SER A 296 42.82 39.71 17.27
N GLU A 297 42.99 39.32 18.55
CA GLU A 297 42.77 37.93 18.98
C GLU A 297 41.35 37.44 18.72
N GLU A 298 40.34 38.28 19.05
CA GLU A 298 38.95 37.96 18.89
C GLU A 298 38.52 37.92 17.40
N THR A 299 39.14 38.78 16.57
CA THR A 299 38.96 38.73 15.11
C THR A 299 39.53 37.44 14.52
N GLY A 300 40.73 37.03 14.96
CA GLY A 300 41.34 35.78 14.56
C GLY A 300 40.53 34.55 15.02
N ARG A 301 39.90 34.62 16.19
CA ARG A 301 38.97 33.60 16.68
C ARG A 301 37.72 33.50 15.80
N LEU A 302 37.13 34.64 15.43
CA LEU A 302 35.98 34.74 14.55
C LEU A 302 36.28 34.14 13.18
N ALA A 303 37.44 34.45 12.60
CA ALA A 303 37.88 33.91 11.31
C ALA A 303 37.98 32.36 11.36
N ARG A 304 38.61 31.80 12.42
CA ARG A 304 38.67 30.34 12.60
C ARG A 304 37.27 29.68 12.77
N LEU A 305 36.37 30.36 13.49
CA LEU A 305 34.99 29.83 13.64
C LEU A 305 34.29 29.76 12.29
N ILE A 306 34.38 30.82 11.47
CA ILE A 306 33.79 30.83 10.11
C ILE A 306 34.41 29.75 9.25
N GLN A 307 35.74 29.58 9.26
CA GLN A 307 36.42 28.57 8.48
C GLN A 307 35.93 27.14 8.87
N ASN A 308 35.88 26.87 10.16
CA ASN A 308 35.39 25.58 10.67
C ASN A 308 33.93 25.27 10.24
N MET A 309 33.07 26.30 10.15
CA MET A 309 31.70 26.15 9.67
C MET A 309 31.64 25.86 8.17
N LEU A 310 32.47 26.54 7.37
CA LEU A 310 32.56 26.30 5.93
C LEU A 310 33.07 24.89 5.64
N ASP A 311 34.10 24.47 6.37
CA ASP A 311 34.67 23.12 6.22
C ASP A 311 33.62 22.06 6.60
N LEU A 312 32.93 22.24 7.73
CA LEU A 312 31.87 21.32 8.14
C LEU A 312 30.72 21.25 7.10
N SER A 313 30.35 22.43 6.55
CA SER A 313 29.30 22.45 5.50
C SER A 313 29.71 21.70 4.25
N LYS A 314 30.96 21.83 3.77
CA LYS A 314 31.49 21.10 2.62
C LYS A 314 31.60 19.61 2.87
N LEU A 315 32.00 19.22 4.09
CA LEU A 315 32.10 17.82 4.47
C LEU A 315 30.71 17.13 4.53
N GLU A 316 29.68 17.86 4.99
CA GLU A 316 28.31 17.34 5.10
C GLU A 316 27.54 17.33 3.78
N SER A 317 27.85 18.26 2.86
CA SER A 317 27.25 18.25 1.50
C SER A 317 27.74 17.10 0.63
N GLY A 318 28.78 16.36 1.06
CA GLY A 318 29.40 15.32 0.24
C GLY A 318 30.26 15.85 -0.91
N GLU A 319 30.55 17.15 -0.93
CA GLU A 319 31.39 17.78 -1.95
C GLU A 319 32.89 17.48 -1.76
N TYR A 320 33.27 16.99 -0.58
CA TYR A 320 34.65 16.66 -0.28
C TYR A 320 35.07 15.34 -0.93
N GLN A 321 36.07 15.37 -1.78
CA GLN A 321 36.66 14.19 -2.39
C GLN A 321 37.82 13.68 -1.55
N VAL A 322 37.63 12.52 -0.92
CA VAL A 322 38.63 11.87 -0.09
C VAL A 322 39.79 11.39 -0.97
N ASN A 323 41.01 11.83 -0.69
CA ASN A 323 42.26 11.43 -1.39
C ASN A 323 43.04 10.42 -0.55
N ALA A 324 42.48 9.23 -0.39
CA ALA A 324 43.11 8.18 0.42
C ALA A 324 44.38 7.62 -0.23
N ARG A 325 45.46 7.53 0.58
CA ARG A 325 46.75 6.95 0.17
C ARG A 325 47.47 6.34 1.36
N MET A 326 48.44 5.50 1.09
CA MET A 326 49.32 4.95 2.14
C MET A 326 50.28 6.01 2.63
N PHE A 327 50.33 6.24 3.94
CA PHE A 327 51.27 7.15 4.56
C PHE A 327 51.64 6.65 5.96
N ASN A 328 52.73 7.20 6.54
CA ASN A 328 53.16 6.86 7.88
C ASN A 328 52.44 7.76 8.90
N ILE A 329 51.65 7.16 9.79
CA ILE A 329 50.87 7.92 10.79
C ILE A 329 51.76 8.69 11.77
N TRP A 330 52.93 8.16 12.12
CA TRP A 330 53.89 8.82 13.01
C TRP A 330 54.43 10.14 12.44
N GLU A 331 54.63 10.22 11.10
CA GLU A 331 55.04 11.49 10.45
C GLU A 331 53.96 12.55 10.61
N THR A 332 52.69 12.19 10.50
CA THR A 332 51.56 13.09 10.67
C THR A 332 51.45 13.59 12.13
N LEU A 333 51.52 12.64 13.12
CA LEU A 333 51.43 12.99 14.53
C LEU A 333 52.58 13.88 14.97
N THR A 334 53.83 13.56 14.55
CA THR A 334 55.02 14.37 14.83
C THR A 334 54.92 15.78 14.18
N GLY A 335 54.45 15.85 12.90
CA GLY A 335 54.24 17.14 12.25
C GLY A 335 53.22 18.01 12.97
N VAL A 336 52.14 17.41 13.48
CA VAL A 336 51.13 18.15 14.27
C VAL A 336 51.73 18.59 15.62
N ALA A 337 52.50 17.79 16.32
CA ALA A 337 53.11 18.17 17.57
C ALA A 337 54.13 19.31 17.38
N LEU A 338 54.98 19.25 16.35
CA LEU A 338 55.93 20.32 16.00
C LEU A 338 55.19 21.66 15.64
N SER A 339 54.05 21.59 14.97
CA SER A 339 53.26 22.80 14.65
C SER A 339 52.70 23.47 15.91
N ALA A 340 52.58 22.76 17.01
CA ALA A 340 52.10 23.28 18.29
C ALA A 340 53.23 23.47 19.34
N GLU A 341 54.52 23.35 18.95
CA GLU A 341 55.69 23.39 19.86
C GLU A 341 55.71 24.59 20.77
N GLN A 342 55.49 25.77 20.24
CA GLN A 342 55.48 26.99 21.04
C GLN A 342 54.40 26.95 22.12
N ARG A 343 53.22 26.50 21.82
CA ARG A 343 52.09 26.43 22.77
C ARG A 343 52.33 25.35 23.84
N ILE A 344 52.96 24.26 23.46
CA ILE A 344 53.39 23.18 24.37
C ILE A 344 54.41 23.71 25.35
N ASN A 345 55.44 24.44 24.85
CA ASN A 345 56.47 25.04 25.67
C ASN A 345 55.93 26.12 26.61
N ASP A 346 55.06 27.03 26.08
CA ASP A 346 54.40 28.07 26.87
C ASP A 346 53.53 27.47 27.99
N GLY A 347 52.90 26.32 27.75
CA GLY A 347 52.11 25.59 28.72
C GLY A 347 52.96 24.72 29.65
N MET A 348 54.29 24.60 29.48
CA MET A 348 55.19 23.70 30.18
C MET A 348 54.66 22.25 30.14
N ILE A 349 54.10 21.80 28.99
CA ILE A 349 53.48 20.50 28.83
C ILE A 349 54.56 19.52 28.39
N ASP A 350 54.59 18.36 29.03
CA ASP A 350 55.47 17.24 28.64
C ASP A 350 54.78 16.41 27.54
N ILE A 351 55.53 16.01 26.50
CA ILE A 351 55.05 15.16 25.43
C ILE A 351 55.70 13.80 25.51
N ASP A 352 54.90 12.76 25.63
CA ASP A 352 55.31 11.37 25.74
C ASP A 352 54.78 10.52 24.56
N GLY A 353 55.49 9.46 24.21
CA GLY A 353 55.03 8.45 23.25
C GLY A 353 55.23 8.81 21.78
N LEU A 354 55.82 9.97 21.42
CA LEU A 354 56.19 10.25 20.02
C LEU A 354 57.44 9.44 19.64
N THR A 355 57.34 8.60 18.60
CA THR A 355 58.51 7.84 18.09
C THR A 355 58.69 8.12 16.58
N MET A 356 59.94 8.39 16.18
CA MET A 356 60.33 8.54 14.79
C MET A 356 60.84 7.30 14.12
N ASP A 357 61.18 6.29 14.94
CA ASP A 357 61.85 5.08 14.47
C ASP A 357 60.90 3.99 13.95
N GLU A 358 59.63 4.09 14.26
CA GLU A 358 58.60 3.16 13.79
C GLU A 358 57.85 3.65 12.54
N LYS A 359 57.72 2.72 11.59
CA LYS A 359 56.83 2.95 10.42
C LYS A 359 55.55 2.19 10.59
N VAL A 360 54.47 2.91 10.84
CA VAL A 360 53.11 2.37 10.83
C VAL A 360 52.33 3.00 9.65
N LEU A 361 52.13 2.20 8.59
CA LEU A 361 51.44 2.64 7.40
C LEU A 361 49.95 2.47 7.58
N VAL A 362 49.21 3.50 7.25
CA VAL A 362 47.73 3.56 7.23
C VAL A 362 47.24 3.99 5.86
N TYR A 363 46.06 3.48 5.43
CA TYR A 363 45.41 3.88 4.20
C TYR A 363 44.26 4.83 4.51
N ALA A 364 44.51 6.12 4.39
CA ALA A 364 43.52 7.19 4.61
C ALA A 364 43.95 8.46 3.86
N ASP A 365 43.13 9.51 3.96
CA ASP A 365 43.51 10.83 3.48
C ASP A 365 44.38 11.52 4.55
N PRO A 366 45.68 11.78 4.24
CA PRO A 366 46.60 12.36 5.22
C PRO A 366 46.19 13.76 5.72
N ASP A 367 45.52 14.55 4.88
CA ASP A 367 45.10 15.91 5.24
C ASP A 367 43.93 15.86 6.22
N LEU A 368 42.99 14.92 6.06
CA LEU A 368 41.91 14.70 7.01
C LEU A 368 42.44 14.19 8.35
N ILE A 369 43.37 13.23 8.33
CA ILE A 369 43.97 12.68 9.55
C ILE A 369 44.82 13.72 10.27
N HIS A 370 45.58 14.57 9.52
CA HIS A 370 46.29 15.69 10.09
C HIS A 370 45.33 16.67 10.81
N GLN A 371 44.21 16.98 10.21
CA GLN A 371 43.21 17.89 10.81
C GLN A 371 42.57 17.27 12.08
N VAL A 372 42.30 15.96 12.07
CA VAL A 372 41.83 15.25 13.27
C VAL A 372 42.86 15.30 14.38
N ALA A 373 44.11 14.95 14.08
CA ALA A 373 45.22 14.97 15.07
C ALA A 373 45.41 16.36 15.63
N TYR A 374 45.42 17.40 14.78
CA TYR A 374 45.53 18.79 15.20
C TYR A 374 44.41 19.22 16.16
N ASN A 375 43.14 18.92 15.82
CA ASN A 375 41.99 19.26 16.67
C ASN A 375 42.02 18.51 18.02
N LEU A 376 42.46 17.26 18.03
CA LEU A 376 42.63 16.49 19.27
C LEU A 376 43.77 17.01 20.12
N LEU A 377 44.92 17.36 19.52
CA LEU A 377 46.06 17.95 20.22
C LEU A 377 45.71 19.34 20.75
N ASP A 378 45.02 20.17 19.96
CA ASP A 378 44.55 21.52 20.39
C ASP A 378 43.67 21.42 21.65
N ASN A 379 42.77 20.44 21.67
CA ASN A 379 41.95 20.15 22.85
C ASN A 379 42.82 19.62 24.03
N ALA A 380 43.76 18.72 23.78
CA ALA A 380 44.65 18.22 24.81
C ALA A 380 45.48 19.34 25.47
N ILE A 381 46.08 20.21 24.65
CA ILE A 381 46.86 21.38 25.16
C ILE A 381 45.98 22.29 26.01
N LYS A 382 44.78 22.57 25.54
CA LYS A 382 43.82 23.48 26.18
C LYS A 382 43.38 22.99 27.58
N PHE A 383 43.21 21.69 27.74
CA PHE A 383 42.71 21.09 28.97
C PHE A 383 43.78 20.44 29.85
N THR A 384 45.05 20.51 29.46
CA THR A 384 46.18 20.07 30.26
C THR A 384 46.65 21.23 31.14
N PRO A 385 46.81 21.06 32.48
CA PRO A 385 47.35 22.05 33.34
C PRO A 385 48.86 22.24 33.06
N ALA A 386 49.42 23.41 33.45
CA ALA A 386 50.84 23.65 33.35
C ALA A 386 51.67 22.57 34.12
N GLY A 387 52.67 22.01 33.47
CA GLY A 387 53.44 20.91 33.98
C GLY A 387 52.79 19.53 33.81
N GLY A 388 51.66 19.46 33.10
CA GLY A 388 50.98 18.20 32.78
C GLY A 388 51.59 17.51 31.55
N THR A 389 51.05 16.32 31.23
CA THR A 389 51.58 15.44 30.17
C THR A 389 50.50 15.16 29.10
N ILE A 390 50.94 15.15 27.85
CA ILE A 390 50.14 14.62 26.71
C ILE A 390 50.90 13.45 26.14
N ARG A 391 50.16 12.28 25.99
CA ARG A 391 50.79 11.07 25.48
C ARG A 391 50.12 10.66 24.17
N PHE A 392 50.94 10.29 23.18
CA PHE A 392 50.51 9.71 21.91
C PHE A 392 50.74 8.20 21.96
N GLY A 393 49.81 7.47 21.40
CA GLY A 393 49.91 6.02 21.22
C GLY A 393 49.42 5.59 19.85
N VAL A 394 50.11 4.65 19.24
CA VAL A 394 49.71 4.00 18.00
C VAL A 394 49.84 2.51 18.21
N GLU A 395 48.74 1.78 18.04
CA GLU A 395 48.69 0.34 18.23
C GLU A 395 48.06 -0.35 17.01
N ARG A 396 48.64 -1.47 16.56
CA ARG A 396 48.06 -2.27 15.47
C ARG A 396 47.10 -3.30 16.06
N LEU A 397 45.84 -3.24 15.63
CA LEU A 397 44.77 -4.17 16.00
C LEU A 397 44.34 -5.00 14.77
N GLY A 398 45.21 -5.95 14.36
CA GLY A 398 44.96 -6.71 13.14
C GLY A 398 45.09 -5.86 11.87
N PRO A 399 44.01 -5.68 11.08
CA PRO A 399 44.03 -4.84 9.88
C PRO A 399 43.88 -3.35 10.19
N GLU A 400 43.51 -3.00 11.40
CA GLU A 400 43.22 -1.63 11.84
C GLU A 400 44.40 -1.06 12.63
N VAL A 401 44.50 0.27 12.66
CA VAL A 401 45.45 1.01 13.47
C VAL A 401 44.70 1.93 14.42
N GLU A 402 44.89 1.72 15.71
CA GLU A 402 44.38 2.60 16.74
C GLU A 402 45.40 3.71 17.04
N VAL A 403 44.91 4.98 16.98
CA VAL A 403 45.67 6.16 17.37
C VAL A 403 45.04 6.73 18.63
N SER A 404 45.79 6.90 19.68
CA SER A 404 45.29 7.49 20.92
C SER A 404 46.04 8.77 21.28
N ILE A 405 45.31 9.78 21.77
CA ILE A 405 45.88 11.01 22.35
C ILE A 405 45.30 11.13 23.77
N TRP A 406 46.14 11.00 24.74
CA TRP A 406 45.81 11.10 26.15
C TRP A 406 46.36 12.40 26.74
N ASN A 407 45.67 12.98 27.71
CA ASN A 407 46.16 14.16 28.45
C ASN A 407 45.84 14.05 29.95
N SER A 408 46.73 14.59 30.79
CA SER A 408 46.64 14.58 32.25
C SER A 408 45.69 15.64 32.83
N GLY A 409 44.84 16.25 32.01
CA GLY A 409 43.90 17.29 32.42
C GLY A 409 42.66 16.72 33.12
N GLN A 410 41.74 17.64 33.41
CA GLN A 410 40.43 17.28 33.92
C GLN A 410 39.72 16.37 32.90
N GLY A 411 39.25 15.21 33.34
CA GLY A 411 38.51 14.26 32.52
C GLY A 411 37.16 14.80 32.08
N ILE A 412 36.40 13.97 31.36
CA ILE A 412 35.04 14.26 30.93
C ILE A 412 34.09 13.59 31.91
N SER A 413 33.03 14.26 32.35
CA SER A 413 32.03 13.62 33.21
C SER A 413 31.28 12.48 32.48
N PRO A 414 30.82 11.44 33.19
CA PRO A 414 30.05 10.37 32.59
C PRO A 414 28.78 10.89 31.89
N GLU A 415 28.18 11.94 32.43
CA GLU A 415 26.98 12.59 31.88
C GLU A 415 27.25 13.32 30.57
N ALA A 416 28.46 13.90 30.42
CA ALA A 416 28.88 14.64 29.23
C ALA A 416 29.30 13.73 28.06
N LEU A 417 29.81 12.52 28.39
CA LEU A 417 30.42 11.61 27.42
C LEU A 417 29.57 11.31 26.18
N PRO A 418 28.25 11.04 26.27
CA PRO A 418 27.40 10.80 25.10
C PRO A 418 27.28 12.02 24.16
N TYR A 419 27.59 13.20 24.66
CA TYR A 419 27.33 14.48 23.97
C TYR A 419 28.59 15.16 23.43
N VAL A 420 29.81 14.71 23.81
CA VAL A 420 31.07 15.41 23.47
C VAL A 420 31.33 15.55 21.96
N PHE A 421 30.74 14.67 21.14
CA PHE A 421 30.82 14.74 19.69
C PHE A 421 29.67 15.52 19.04
N GLN A 422 28.74 16.07 19.84
CA GLN A 422 27.67 16.91 19.30
C GLN A 422 28.21 18.31 18.98
N ARG A 423 27.57 18.96 18.00
CA ARG A 423 27.92 20.33 17.57
C ARG A 423 27.66 21.31 18.71
N PHE A 424 28.60 22.21 18.93
CA PHE A 424 28.54 23.28 19.95
C PHE A 424 28.42 22.78 21.39
N TYR A 425 28.61 21.47 21.65
CA TYR A 425 28.57 20.96 23.00
C TYR A 425 29.80 21.41 23.79
N LYS A 426 29.58 21.91 25.01
CA LYS A 426 30.57 22.31 25.99
C LYS A 426 30.11 21.83 27.36
N GLU A 427 30.97 21.16 28.11
CA GLU A 427 30.64 20.65 29.45
C GLU A 427 30.41 21.76 30.47
N ASP A 428 31.17 22.89 30.39
CA ASP A 428 31.03 24.04 31.25
C ASP A 428 30.48 25.26 30.51
N GLN A 429 29.19 25.56 30.70
CA GLN A 429 28.59 26.83 30.21
C GLN A 429 28.84 28.02 31.16
N SER A 430 29.35 27.82 32.40
CA SER A 430 29.26 28.79 33.48
C SER A 430 30.59 29.32 34.04
N ARG A 431 31.76 28.80 33.65
CA ARG A 431 33.02 29.23 34.25
C ARG A 431 34.02 29.74 33.21
N GLY A 432 34.09 31.05 33.12
CA GLY A 432 35.06 31.98 32.57
C GLY A 432 36.31 31.41 31.88
N LEU A 433 37.24 32.15 31.48
CA LEU A 433 38.62 31.99 30.95
C LEU A 433 39.01 30.70 30.13
N HIS A 434 38.42 29.52 30.38
CA HIS A 434 38.69 28.30 29.61
C HIS A 434 37.59 27.98 28.54
N ALA A 435 36.54 28.75 28.42
CA ALA A 435 35.47 28.59 27.42
C ALA A 435 35.85 29.02 25.99
N ARG A 436 37.16 29.02 25.64
CA ARG A 436 37.68 29.61 24.37
C ARG A 436 37.41 28.77 23.11
N GLY A 437 36.68 27.67 23.16
CA GLY A 437 36.34 26.86 21.98
C GLY A 437 34.91 27.04 21.52
N ALA A 438 34.65 26.88 20.21
CA ALA A 438 33.29 26.91 19.63
C ALA A 438 32.50 25.62 19.85
N GLY A 439 33.10 24.56 20.42
CA GLY A 439 32.43 23.24 20.55
C GLY A 439 32.25 22.51 19.22
N LEU A 440 33.02 22.87 18.19
CA LEU A 440 32.96 22.25 16.87
C LEU A 440 34.07 21.22 16.62
N GLY A 441 35.23 21.35 17.30
CA GLY A 441 36.43 20.56 16.99
C GLY A 441 36.21 19.04 17.07
N LEU A 442 35.58 18.53 18.12
CA LEU A 442 35.30 17.10 18.26
C LEU A 442 34.24 16.60 17.28
N ASN A 443 33.24 17.42 16.97
CA ASN A 443 32.27 17.08 15.93
C ASN A 443 32.94 16.98 14.55
N ILE A 444 33.83 17.92 14.21
CA ILE A 444 34.63 17.89 12.98
C ILE A 444 35.48 16.60 12.96
N CYS A 445 36.17 16.25 14.05
CA CYS A 445 36.90 14.99 14.13
C CYS A 445 36.02 13.78 13.81
N LYS A 446 34.81 13.72 14.36
CA LYS A 446 33.88 12.62 14.10
C LYS A 446 33.49 12.54 12.62
N VAL A 447 33.20 13.67 11.99
CA VAL A 447 32.84 13.71 10.55
C VAL A 447 34.03 13.27 9.69
N LEU A 448 35.25 13.78 9.95
CA LEU A 448 36.44 13.45 9.19
C LEU A 448 36.84 11.97 9.32
N VAL A 449 36.77 11.43 10.53
CA VAL A 449 37.06 10.00 10.79
C VAL A 449 36.04 9.11 10.08
N ASN A 450 34.75 9.45 10.16
CA ASN A 450 33.71 8.70 9.45
C ASN A 450 33.90 8.73 7.92
N LEU A 451 34.30 9.90 7.35
CA LEU A 451 34.61 10.00 5.92
C LEU A 451 35.82 9.16 5.51
N SER A 452 36.77 8.95 6.44
CA SER A 452 37.92 8.09 6.24
C SER A 452 37.62 6.61 6.49
N GLY A 453 36.37 6.22 6.79
CA GLY A 453 35.95 4.85 7.08
C GLY A 453 36.32 4.35 8.49
N GLY A 454 36.83 5.22 9.37
CA GLY A 454 37.25 4.91 10.72
C GLY A 454 36.18 5.19 11.78
N GLN A 455 36.53 4.95 13.04
CA GLN A 455 35.71 5.27 14.21
C GLN A 455 36.48 6.12 15.21
N ILE A 456 35.79 7.05 15.86
CA ILE A 456 36.35 7.87 16.93
C ILE A 456 35.64 7.55 18.25
N LEU A 457 36.42 7.27 19.29
CA LEU A 457 35.92 6.96 20.62
C LEU A 457 36.51 7.93 21.64
N SER A 458 35.74 8.26 22.66
CA SER A 458 36.22 8.96 23.85
C SER A 458 36.04 8.03 25.03
N LEU A 459 37.12 7.73 25.72
CA LEU A 459 37.15 6.85 26.86
C LEU A 459 37.36 7.64 28.14
N ILE A 460 36.63 7.30 29.19
CA ILE A 460 36.90 7.73 30.55
C ILE A 460 37.48 6.52 31.27
N HIS A 461 38.73 6.57 31.63
CA HIS A 461 39.23 5.70 32.70
C HIS A 461 39.09 6.41 34.03
N ILE A 462 38.67 5.72 35.07
CA ILE A 462 38.53 6.25 36.44
C ILE A 462 39.86 6.81 36.94
N SER A 463 40.98 6.50 36.27
CA SER A 463 42.32 6.99 36.56
C SER A 463 43.05 7.68 35.39
N GLU A 464 42.57 7.57 34.12
CA GLU A 464 43.26 8.11 32.93
C GLU A 464 42.30 8.42 31.81
N PRO A 465 42.06 9.70 31.44
CA PRO A 465 41.24 10.06 30.29
C PRO A 465 42.00 9.80 28.97
N THR A 466 41.45 8.95 28.11
CA THR A 466 42.05 8.65 26.81
C THR A 466 41.04 8.84 25.70
N ARG A 467 41.42 9.53 24.60
CA ARG A 467 40.67 9.60 23.35
C ARG A 467 41.34 8.74 22.31
N ARG A 468 40.59 7.84 21.70
CA ARG A 468 41.08 6.91 20.70
C ARG A 468 40.41 7.13 19.36
N VAL A 469 41.18 7.06 18.29
CA VAL A 469 40.73 7.05 16.91
C VAL A 469 41.17 5.74 16.28
N VAL A 470 40.23 4.97 15.76
CA VAL A 470 40.53 3.73 15.03
C VAL A 470 40.43 4.03 13.55
N ILE A 471 41.49 3.75 12.81
CA ILE A 471 41.59 3.97 11.36
C ILE A 471 41.81 2.58 10.73
N SER A 472 40.95 2.21 9.81
CA SER A 472 41.02 0.94 9.08
C SER A 472 41.94 1.03 7.86
#